data_51e1146ec16d56417ed5b08cfd5797aa
#
_entry.id   51e1146ec16d56417ed5b08cfd5797aa
#
_cell.length_a   1.000
_cell.length_b   1.000
_cell.length_c   1.000
_cell.angle_alpha   90.00
_cell.angle_beta   90.00
_cell.angle_gamma   90.00
#
_symmetry.space_group_name_H-M   'P 1'
#
loop_
_entity.id
_entity.type
_entity.pdbx_description
1 polymer ?
#
loop_
_entity_poly.entity_id
_entity_poly.type
_entity_poly.pdbx_seq_one_letter_code
_entity_poly.pdbx_strand_id
1 'polypeptide(L)'
;MLANMTIHSRNSILKKVKASXXXXAIAAALLLSHCGSKPPVSLVTPLPPATKQPTLPKSHEPVRGVWLTTVSRLDWPPLESVNGGITADRRIALQQQALIAKLDNLKSLGINTVFFQVKPDGTALWPSKILPWSDMLTGKIGEDPGYDPLKFMLDEAHKRGMRVHAWFNPYRVSVNTRSKTVTELNGTLSQFPASVYVLHPEWIRTSGDRFVLDPGIPEVRDWITSIVAEVVERYPVDGVQFDDYFYTETPGSKLNDNRTFQQYGQGFAAKADWRRHNTQLLIEQVSRTIKQLNPAVEFGVSPAGVWRNRSHDPSGSDTRGAAAYDESYADTRLWVQQGWLDYIAPQIYWPFARDAARYDVLAKWWAEVVKPTHTRLYIGVALYKVGEPSKSEPDWMISGGVPELKKQLDLNESMPQIQGTILFRENYLNQPQTQQAVNYLKGRWGG
;
A
#
# COMPACT_ATOMS: atom_id res chain seq x y z
N MET A 1 24.36 6.29 -18.53
CA MET A 1 25.73 5.82 -18.30
C MET A 1 26.05 5.62 -16.81
N LEU A 2 25.72 6.57 -15.94
CA LEU A 2 26.00 6.47 -14.51
C LEU A 2 25.27 5.33 -13.81
N ALA A 3 24.07 5.01 -14.25
CA ALA A 3 23.29 3.94 -13.65
C ALA A 3 23.89 2.55 -13.88
N ASN A 4 24.55 2.39 -15.03
CA ASN A 4 25.17 1.09 -15.36
C ASN A 4 26.49 0.85 -14.62
N MET A 5 27.20 1.92 -14.31
CA MET A 5 28.48 1.79 -13.58
C MET A 5 28.24 1.38 -12.13
N THR A 6 27.14 1.85 -11.55
CA THR A 6 26.81 1.53 -10.15
C THR A 6 26.46 0.04 -9.97
N ILE A 7 25.80 -0.54 -10.98
CA ILE A 7 25.42 -1.96 -10.93
C ILE A 7 26.65 -2.87 -10.99
N HIS A 8 27.67 -2.49 -11.76
CA HIS A 8 28.87 -3.31 -11.86
C HIS A 8 29.71 -3.31 -10.57
N SER A 9 29.82 -2.17 -9.91
CA SER A 9 30.58 -2.11 -8.66
C SER A 9 29.90 -2.84 -7.52
N ARG A 10 28.55 -2.85 -7.52
CA ARG A 10 27.78 -3.59 -6.53
C ARG A 10 27.97 -5.10 -6.64
N ASN A 11 27.94 -5.60 -7.88
CA ASN A 11 28.08 -7.03 -8.12
C ASN A 11 29.42 -7.55 -7.66
N SER A 12 30.47 -6.74 -7.71
CA SER A 12 31.79 -7.17 -7.28
C SER A 12 31.91 -7.23 -5.74
N ILE A 13 31.28 -6.30 -5.04
CA ILE A 13 31.29 -6.31 -3.58
C ILE A 13 30.45 -7.46 -3.03
N LEU A 14 29.28 -7.67 -3.63
CA LEU A 14 28.39 -8.76 -3.23
C LEU A 14 28.97 -10.13 -3.56
N LYS A 15 29.70 -10.24 -4.67
CA LYS A 15 30.38 -11.49 -5.00
C LYS A 15 31.45 -11.85 -3.98
N LYS A 16 32.17 -10.86 -3.47
CA LYS A 16 33.19 -11.09 -2.44
C LYS A 16 32.58 -11.51 -1.11
N VAL A 17 31.46 -10.88 -0.74
CA VAL A 17 30.76 -11.24 0.51
C VAL A 17 30.12 -12.63 0.39
N LYS A 18 29.57 -12.95 -0.79
CA LYS A 18 28.99 -14.26 -1.00
C LYS A 18 30.05 -15.36 -1.07
N ALA A 19 31.23 -15.08 -1.57
CA ALA A 19 32.33 -16.04 -1.61
C ALA A 19 32.82 -16.37 -0.19
N SER A 20 32.85 -15.43 0.69
CA SER A 20 33.22 -15.71 2.09
C SER A 20 32.11 -16.42 2.91
N UNK A 21 31.25 -16.22 2.53
CA UNK A 21 30.14 -16.83 3.18
C UNK A 21 29.84 -18.20 2.68
N UNK A 22 30.17 -18.24 1.73
CA UNK A 22 30.11 -19.49 1.08
C UNK A 22 31.08 -20.47 1.70
N UNK A 23 31.80 -19.91 2.04
CA UNK A 23 32.75 -20.73 2.57
C UNK A 23 32.43 -21.30 3.93
N UNK A 24 31.71 -20.70 4.26
CA UNK A 24 31.25 -21.18 5.48
C UNK A 24 30.15 -22.16 5.36
N ALA A 25 29.39 -21.98 4.44
CA ALA A 25 28.26 -22.86 4.24
C ALA A 25 28.67 -24.25 3.71
N ILE A 26 29.78 -24.31 3.03
CA ILE A 26 30.18 -25.58 2.40
C ILE A 26 30.59 -26.63 3.43
N ALA A 27 31.10 -26.19 4.57
CA ALA A 27 31.49 -27.15 5.61
C ALA A 27 30.31 -27.76 6.37
N ALA A 28 29.13 -27.09 6.30
CA ALA A 28 27.93 -27.61 6.99
C ALA A 28 27.02 -28.46 6.10
N ALA A 29 27.22 -28.38 4.79
CA ALA A 29 26.28 -29.00 3.85
C ALA A 29 26.57 -30.51 3.62
N LEU A 30 27.72 -30.99 4.07
CA LEU A 30 28.10 -32.40 3.82
C LEU A 30 27.54 -33.40 4.82
N LEU A 31 26.75 -32.91 5.80
CA LEU A 31 26.23 -33.82 6.83
C LEU A 31 24.70 -33.98 6.80
N LEU A 32 24.04 -33.40 5.79
CA LEU A 32 22.57 -33.43 5.77
C LEU A 32 21.96 -33.96 4.46
N SER A 33 22.58 -34.95 3.88
CA SER A 33 21.97 -35.62 2.74
C SER A 33 21.11 -36.77 3.23
N HIS A 34 19.91 -36.47 3.64
CA HIS A 34 18.77 -37.43 3.57
C HIS A 34 17.62 -36.93 4.43
N CYS A 35 16.78 -36.15 3.83
CA CYS A 35 15.39 -36.11 4.25
C CYS A 35 14.62 -35.26 3.24
N GLY A 36 13.53 -35.82 2.83
CA GLY A 36 12.67 -35.28 1.80
C GLY A 36 12.27 -33.82 2.07
N SER A 37 12.50 -33.07 1.07
CA SER A 37 12.34 -31.62 1.13
C SER A 37 10.87 -31.21 1.11
N LYS A 38 10.39 -30.72 2.20
CA LYS A 38 9.27 -29.81 2.18
C LYS A 38 9.84 -28.42 2.24
N PRO A 39 9.39 -27.51 1.37
CA PRO A 39 9.85 -26.12 1.48
C PRO A 39 9.49 -25.58 2.85
N PRO A 40 10.35 -24.79 3.42
CA PRO A 40 10.05 -24.23 4.74
C PRO A 40 8.83 -23.37 4.68
N VAL A 41 7.91 -23.65 5.57
CA VAL A 41 6.62 -23.02 5.63
C VAL A 41 6.76 -21.76 6.44
N SER A 42 7.48 -20.97 6.47
CA SER A 42 7.54 -19.70 7.19
C SER A 42 8.96 -19.33 7.54
N LEU A 43 9.37 -18.33 6.85
CA LEU A 43 10.66 -17.70 7.11
C LEU A 43 10.61 -16.76 8.31
N VAL A 44 9.44 -16.61 8.95
CA VAL A 44 9.29 -15.71 10.07
C VAL A 44 9.31 -16.52 11.36
N THR A 45 10.36 -16.36 12.14
CA THR A 45 10.39 -16.87 13.51
C THR A 45 9.26 -16.19 14.27
N PRO A 46 8.36 -16.93 14.92
CA PRO A 46 7.29 -16.29 15.66
C PRO A 46 7.85 -15.35 16.71
N LEU A 47 7.48 -14.11 16.62
CA LEU A 47 7.80 -13.13 17.65
C LEU A 47 6.85 -13.36 18.82
N PRO A 48 7.30 -13.14 20.06
CA PRO A 48 6.38 -13.26 21.19
C PRO A 48 5.20 -12.36 20.94
N PRO A 49 3.98 -12.87 21.20
CA PRO A 49 2.80 -12.06 20.96
C PRO A 49 2.91 -10.78 21.75
N ALA A 50 2.80 -9.66 21.06
CA ALA A 50 2.51 -8.41 21.71
C ALA A 50 1.25 -8.64 22.51
N THR A 51 1.17 -8.09 23.71
CA THR A 51 -0.01 -8.19 24.55
C THR A 51 -1.25 -8.05 23.67
N LYS A 52 -1.99 -9.14 23.55
CA LYS A 52 -3.09 -9.25 22.60
C LYS A 52 -4.24 -8.34 22.99
N GLN A 53 -4.25 -7.13 22.43
CA GLN A 53 -5.53 -6.45 22.30
C GLN A 53 -6.17 -7.03 21.05
N PRO A 54 -7.36 -7.57 21.14
CA PRO A 54 -7.96 -8.15 19.94
C PRO A 54 -8.29 -7.12 18.90
N THR A 55 -8.24 -7.54 17.64
CA THR A 55 -8.89 -6.87 16.53
C THR A 55 -10.31 -6.48 16.94
N LEU A 56 -10.75 -5.28 16.61
CA LEU A 56 -12.11 -4.86 16.91
C LEU A 56 -13.10 -5.81 16.25
N PRO A 57 -14.26 -6.08 16.90
CA PRO A 57 -15.27 -6.94 16.28
C PRO A 57 -15.68 -6.41 14.91
N LYS A 58 -16.01 -7.30 13.99
CA LYS A 58 -16.50 -6.89 12.68
C LYS A 58 -17.73 -6.03 12.85
N SER A 59 -17.76 -4.94 12.09
CA SER A 59 -18.84 -3.98 12.14
C SER A 59 -19.67 -4.07 10.87
N HIS A 60 -20.98 -3.90 11.01
CA HIS A 60 -21.86 -3.73 9.86
C HIS A 60 -22.06 -2.27 9.49
N GLU A 61 -21.46 -1.36 10.22
CA GLU A 61 -21.48 0.06 9.89
C GLU A 61 -20.80 0.29 8.55
N PRO A 62 -21.30 1.22 7.74
CA PRO A 62 -20.53 1.64 6.56
C PRO A 62 -19.17 2.19 6.98
N VAL A 63 -18.17 1.94 6.15
CA VAL A 63 -16.85 2.52 6.37
C VAL A 63 -16.91 4.01 6.04
N ARG A 64 -16.51 4.82 6.99
CA ARG A 64 -16.20 6.24 6.79
C ARG A 64 -14.72 6.35 7.07
N GLY A 65 -13.94 6.26 6.01
CA GLY A 65 -12.50 6.08 6.14
C GLY A 65 -11.68 7.22 5.61
N VAL A 66 -10.42 7.20 6.01
CA VAL A 66 -9.43 8.15 5.49
C VAL A 66 -8.13 7.40 5.28
N TRP A 67 -7.41 7.76 4.21
CA TRP A 67 -6.04 7.30 4.02
C TRP A 67 -5.09 8.23 4.76
N LEU A 68 -4.16 7.66 5.49
CA LEU A 68 -3.13 8.40 6.19
C LEU A 68 -1.77 7.93 5.65
N THR A 69 -1.17 8.76 4.81
CA THR A 69 0.04 8.42 4.06
C THR A 69 1.28 8.81 4.83
N THR A 70 2.28 7.96 4.75
CA THR A 70 3.58 8.24 5.37
C THR A 70 4.68 8.46 4.33
N VAL A 71 4.45 8.02 3.08
CA VAL A 71 5.42 8.28 2.02
C VAL A 71 5.65 9.79 1.93
N SER A 72 6.92 10.18 1.91
CA SER A 72 7.33 11.59 1.86
C SER A 72 6.69 12.43 2.98
N ARG A 73 6.27 11.82 4.05
CA ARG A 73 5.60 12.47 5.19
C ARG A 73 4.39 13.29 4.77
N LEU A 74 3.66 12.82 3.75
CA LEU A 74 2.55 13.62 3.22
C LEU A 74 1.48 13.91 4.27
N ASP A 75 1.17 12.92 5.13
CA ASP A 75 0.23 13.14 6.22
C ASP A 75 0.90 13.06 7.60
N TRP A 76 1.92 12.22 7.73
CA TRP A 76 2.57 11.96 9.02
C TRP A 76 3.87 11.19 8.75
N PRO A 77 4.93 11.32 9.55
CA PRO A 77 5.06 12.21 10.71
C PRO A 77 5.36 13.65 10.28
N PRO A 78 5.22 14.62 11.21
CA PRO A 78 5.51 16.01 10.85
C PRO A 78 6.97 16.22 10.54
N LEU A 79 7.24 17.07 9.57
CA LEU A 79 8.63 17.32 9.13
C LEU A 79 9.48 17.86 10.27
N GLU A 80 8.92 18.69 11.12
CA GLU A 80 9.67 19.26 12.25
C GLU A 80 10.14 18.22 13.24
N SER A 81 9.54 17.02 13.24
CA SER A 81 9.98 15.95 14.15
C SER A 81 11.29 15.29 13.71
N VAL A 82 11.78 15.60 12.51
CA VAL A 82 13.03 15.02 12.01
C VAL A 82 14.07 16.10 11.69
N ASN A 83 13.86 17.31 12.16
CA ASN A 83 14.84 18.40 11.97
C ASN A 83 16.15 18.05 12.67
N GLY A 84 17.28 18.47 12.07
CA GLY A 84 18.59 18.22 12.63
C GLY A 84 18.73 18.78 14.05
N GLY A 85 19.37 18.01 14.91
CA GLY A 85 19.60 18.43 16.30
C GLY A 85 18.44 18.13 17.25
N ILE A 86 17.33 17.60 16.76
CA ILE A 86 16.23 17.25 17.66
C ILE A 86 16.62 16.04 18.53
N THR A 87 16.22 16.06 19.79
CA THR A 87 16.45 14.89 20.65
C THR A 87 15.46 13.78 20.35
N ALA A 88 15.83 12.55 20.66
CA ALA A 88 14.95 11.40 20.45
C ALA A 88 13.64 11.57 21.24
N ASP A 89 13.70 12.04 22.48
CA ASP A 89 12.50 12.23 23.29
C ASP A 89 11.57 13.27 22.66
N ARG A 90 12.13 14.36 22.14
CA ARG A 90 11.33 15.41 21.51
C ARG A 90 10.71 14.91 20.21
N ARG A 91 11.49 14.17 19.41
CA ARG A 91 11.01 13.58 18.18
C ARG A 91 9.80 12.67 18.44
N ILE A 92 9.94 11.76 19.40
CA ILE A 92 8.87 10.83 19.75
C ILE A 92 7.63 11.60 20.19
N ALA A 93 7.81 12.59 21.08
CA ALA A 93 6.68 13.39 21.57
C ALA A 93 5.95 14.10 20.44
N LEU A 94 6.69 14.72 19.52
CA LEU A 94 6.07 15.42 18.39
C LEU A 94 5.28 14.45 17.50
N GLN A 95 5.86 13.28 17.24
CA GLN A 95 5.19 12.30 16.38
C GLN A 95 3.93 11.75 17.03
N GLN A 96 4.02 11.39 18.30
CA GLN A 96 2.87 10.83 19.02
C GLN A 96 1.78 11.87 19.22
N GLN A 97 2.12 13.09 19.60
CA GLN A 97 1.14 14.16 19.80
C GLN A 97 0.43 14.50 18.49
N ALA A 98 1.18 14.52 17.37
CA ALA A 98 0.58 14.81 16.07
C ALA A 98 -0.44 13.72 15.70
N LEU A 99 -0.10 12.46 15.96
CA LEU A 99 -1.00 11.36 15.62
C LEU A 99 -2.25 11.39 16.48
N ILE A 100 -2.11 11.65 17.78
CA ILE A 100 -3.26 11.79 18.69
C ILE A 100 -4.18 12.92 18.20
N ALA A 101 -3.61 14.07 17.86
CA ALA A 101 -4.42 15.20 17.38
C ALA A 101 -5.19 14.84 16.11
N LYS A 102 -4.54 14.11 15.19
CA LYS A 102 -5.21 13.67 13.96
C LYS A 102 -6.35 12.70 14.28
N LEU A 103 -6.12 11.74 15.15
CA LEU A 103 -7.15 10.77 15.51
C LEU A 103 -8.33 11.43 16.21
N ASP A 104 -8.08 12.38 17.10
CA ASP A 104 -9.16 13.14 17.75
C ASP A 104 -9.99 13.89 16.73
N ASN A 105 -9.33 14.54 15.76
CA ASN A 105 -10.04 15.26 14.71
C ASN A 105 -10.87 14.29 13.85
N LEU A 106 -10.29 13.16 13.49
CA LEU A 106 -11.00 12.16 12.67
C LEU A 106 -12.24 11.64 13.40
N LYS A 107 -12.10 11.37 14.69
CA LYS A 107 -13.26 10.92 15.48
C LYS A 107 -14.34 11.98 15.48
N SER A 108 -13.97 13.24 15.65
CA SER A 108 -14.95 14.33 15.66
C SER A 108 -15.71 14.45 14.35
N LEU A 109 -15.10 14.02 13.25
CA LEU A 109 -15.73 14.04 11.93
C LEU A 109 -16.55 12.80 11.63
N GLY A 110 -16.60 11.83 12.55
CA GLY A 110 -17.32 10.59 12.34
C GLY A 110 -16.56 9.54 11.54
N ILE A 111 -15.26 9.74 11.32
CA ILE A 111 -14.41 8.74 10.67
C ILE A 111 -14.29 7.53 11.60
N ASN A 112 -14.48 6.34 11.06
CA ASN A 112 -14.41 5.11 11.86
C ASN A 112 -13.30 4.16 11.43
N THR A 113 -12.57 4.47 10.35
CA THR A 113 -11.51 3.58 9.84
C THR A 113 -10.37 4.41 9.27
N VAL A 114 -9.15 4.07 9.69
CA VAL A 114 -7.93 4.70 9.17
C VAL A 114 -7.16 3.66 8.37
N PHE A 115 -6.81 4.00 7.13
CA PHE A 115 -5.97 3.19 6.27
C PHE A 115 -4.56 3.79 6.36
N PHE A 116 -3.75 3.20 7.20
CA PHE A 116 -2.46 3.74 7.67
C PHE A 116 -1.32 3.11 6.89
N GLN A 117 -0.56 3.91 6.18
CA GLN A 117 0.52 3.41 5.33
C GLN A 117 1.70 2.98 6.20
N VAL A 118 1.86 1.67 6.37
CA VAL A 118 2.90 1.09 7.22
C VAL A 118 4.15 0.70 6.44
N LYS A 119 4.02 0.50 5.12
CA LYS A 119 5.14 0.18 4.24
C LYS A 119 5.03 1.04 2.99
N PRO A 120 5.58 2.27 3.03
CA PRO A 120 5.50 3.15 1.85
C PRO A 120 6.49 2.80 0.75
N ASP A 121 7.50 2.02 1.07
CA ASP A 121 8.55 1.58 0.15
C ASP A 121 9.18 0.32 0.74
N GLY A 122 10.48 0.12 0.61
CA GLY A 122 11.17 -1.04 1.17
C GLY A 122 11.54 -0.89 2.63
N THR A 123 10.82 -0.05 3.37
CA THR A 123 11.06 0.20 4.79
C THR A 123 9.77 0.04 5.58
N ALA A 124 9.88 0.00 6.91
CA ALA A 124 8.76 -0.32 7.78
C ALA A 124 8.53 0.74 8.84
N LEU A 125 7.26 0.90 9.23
CA LEU A 125 6.88 1.74 10.37
C LEU A 125 6.54 0.89 11.60
N TRP A 126 7.16 -0.25 11.71
CA TRP A 126 7.10 -1.14 12.88
C TRP A 126 8.47 -1.81 13.01
N PRO A 127 8.83 -2.35 14.19
CA PRO A 127 10.13 -3.03 14.34
C PRO A 127 10.10 -4.39 13.63
N SER A 128 10.36 -4.35 12.32
CA SER A 128 10.34 -5.52 11.46
C SER A 128 11.65 -6.29 11.56
N LYS A 129 11.57 -7.62 11.39
CA LYS A 129 12.75 -8.47 11.23
C LYS A 129 13.10 -8.68 9.76
N ILE A 130 12.32 -8.08 8.85
CA ILE A 130 12.50 -8.25 7.42
C ILE A 130 12.94 -6.96 6.75
N LEU A 131 12.35 -5.83 7.16
CA LEU A 131 12.59 -4.52 6.55
C LEU A 131 13.28 -3.57 7.53
N PRO A 132 14.19 -2.72 7.04
CA PRO A 132 14.75 -1.68 7.91
C PRO A 132 13.70 -0.61 8.24
N TRP A 133 13.95 0.11 9.32
CA TRP A 133 13.11 1.23 9.73
C TRP A 133 13.01 2.30 8.63
N SER A 134 11.85 2.88 8.50
CA SER A 134 11.62 3.97 7.55
C SER A 134 12.41 5.22 7.96
N ASP A 135 13.05 5.84 6.97
CA ASP A 135 13.70 7.13 7.15
C ASP A 135 12.70 8.27 7.39
N MET A 136 11.43 8.05 7.14
CA MET A 136 10.39 9.05 7.45
C MET A 136 10.34 9.34 8.94
N LEU A 137 10.70 8.36 9.78
CA LEU A 137 10.59 8.47 11.23
C LEU A 137 11.77 9.23 11.86
N THR A 138 12.95 9.17 11.24
CA THR A 138 14.16 9.72 11.87
C THR A 138 15.02 10.54 10.92
N GLY A 139 14.79 10.42 9.62
CA GLY A 139 15.63 11.00 8.59
C GLY A 139 16.69 10.05 8.06
N LYS A 140 16.79 8.83 8.62
CA LYS A 140 17.82 7.88 8.21
C LYS A 140 17.22 6.46 8.15
N ILE A 141 17.44 5.77 7.02
CA ILE A 141 16.96 4.39 6.86
C ILE A 141 17.65 3.51 7.91
N GLY A 142 16.85 2.72 8.62
CA GLY A 142 17.36 1.75 9.57
C GLY A 142 17.52 2.27 10.99
N GLU A 143 17.37 3.57 11.19
CA GLU A 143 17.50 4.14 12.55
C GLU A 143 16.21 3.90 13.33
N ASP A 144 16.35 3.26 14.48
CA ASP A 144 15.24 2.97 15.39
C ASP A 144 14.65 4.28 15.91
N PRO A 145 13.35 4.53 15.73
CA PRO A 145 12.75 5.77 16.21
C PRO A 145 12.55 5.82 17.73
N GLY A 146 12.74 4.70 18.43
CA GLY A 146 12.61 4.63 19.88
C GLY A 146 11.23 4.23 20.36
N TYR A 147 10.32 3.89 19.44
CA TYR A 147 8.99 3.39 19.78
C TYR A 147 8.45 2.65 18.57
N ASP A 148 7.29 2.02 18.73
CA ASP A 148 6.62 1.24 17.69
C ASP A 148 5.44 2.05 17.14
N PRO A 149 5.60 2.74 15.98
CA PRO A 149 4.52 3.57 15.46
C PRO A 149 3.24 2.80 15.13
N LEU A 150 3.37 1.57 14.60
CA LEU A 150 2.17 0.77 14.30
C LEU A 150 1.40 0.41 15.56
N LYS A 151 2.12 -0.03 16.60
CA LYS A 151 1.48 -0.31 17.89
C LYS A 151 0.81 0.95 18.44
N PHE A 152 1.50 2.08 18.36
CA PHE A 152 0.95 3.33 18.88
C PHE A 152 -0.33 3.72 18.14
N MET A 153 -0.32 3.63 16.79
CA MET A 153 -1.52 3.90 16.00
C MET A 153 -2.67 2.97 16.39
N LEU A 154 -2.40 1.67 16.50
CA LEU A 154 -3.44 0.70 16.85
C LEU A 154 -4.03 0.97 18.23
N ASP A 155 -3.17 1.20 19.22
CA ASP A 155 -3.65 1.47 20.59
C ASP A 155 -4.53 2.72 20.60
N GLU A 156 -4.07 3.80 19.97
CA GLU A 156 -4.80 5.07 20.03
C GLU A 156 -6.08 5.04 19.19
N ALA A 157 -6.05 4.40 18.02
CA ALA A 157 -7.26 4.28 17.19
C ALA A 157 -8.29 3.38 17.83
N HIS A 158 -7.88 2.21 18.33
CA HIS A 158 -8.80 1.27 18.96
C HIS A 158 -9.42 1.87 20.24
N LYS A 159 -8.65 2.62 20.99
CA LYS A 159 -9.16 3.34 22.17
C LYS A 159 -10.33 4.25 21.81
N ARG A 160 -10.33 4.78 20.56
CA ARG A 160 -11.39 5.66 20.05
C ARG A 160 -12.46 4.91 19.25
N GLY A 161 -12.40 3.58 19.23
CA GLY A 161 -13.35 2.76 18.48
C GLY A 161 -13.13 2.78 16.97
N MET A 162 -11.96 3.23 16.53
CA MET A 162 -11.63 3.31 15.10
C MET A 162 -10.83 2.10 14.68
N ARG A 163 -11.13 1.58 13.49
CA ARG A 163 -10.40 0.46 12.89
C ARG A 163 -9.17 0.95 12.17
N VAL A 164 -8.16 0.08 12.08
CA VAL A 164 -6.92 0.38 11.36
C VAL A 164 -6.65 -0.71 10.35
N HIS A 165 -6.52 -0.32 9.09
CA HIS A 165 -6.04 -1.20 8.03
C HIS A 165 -4.59 -0.83 7.74
N ALA A 166 -3.72 -1.82 7.80
CA ALA A 166 -2.31 -1.62 7.47
C ALA A 166 -2.16 -1.58 5.95
N TRP A 167 -1.69 -0.46 5.46
CA TRP A 167 -1.56 -0.22 4.02
C TRP A 167 -0.12 -0.43 3.60
N PHE A 168 0.09 -1.31 2.62
CA PHE A 168 1.39 -1.66 2.05
C PHE A 168 1.43 -1.24 0.59
N ASN A 169 2.53 -0.60 0.17
CA ASN A 169 2.90 -0.59 -1.22
C ASN A 169 3.73 -1.85 -1.45
N PRO A 170 3.25 -2.83 -2.19
CA PRO A 170 3.91 -4.15 -2.17
C PRO A 170 5.28 -4.20 -2.83
N TYR A 171 5.50 -3.49 -3.95
CA TYR A 171 6.69 -3.69 -4.77
C TYR A 171 7.73 -2.58 -4.63
N ARG A 172 7.35 -1.40 -4.16
CA ARG A 172 8.26 -0.25 -4.17
C ARG A 172 9.42 -0.47 -3.19
N VAL A 173 10.62 -0.18 -3.65
CA VAL A 173 11.83 -0.23 -2.83
C VAL A 173 12.24 1.18 -2.40
N SER A 174 12.13 2.15 -3.30
CA SER A 174 12.44 3.54 -3.00
C SER A 174 11.58 4.48 -3.83
N VAL A 175 11.45 5.73 -3.35
CA VAL A 175 10.63 6.74 -4.04
C VAL A 175 11.40 7.46 -5.14
N ASN A 176 12.72 7.30 -5.18
CA ASN A 176 13.55 7.85 -6.26
C ASN A 176 14.79 6.99 -6.43
N THR A 177 15.58 7.32 -7.45
CA THR A 177 16.82 6.59 -7.77
C THR A 177 18.04 7.49 -7.67
N ARG A 178 17.95 8.58 -6.90
CA ARG A 178 19.04 9.54 -6.75
C ARG A 178 20.25 8.91 -6.06
N SER A 179 21.42 9.48 -6.29
CA SER A 179 22.64 8.95 -5.72
C SER A 179 22.62 8.96 -4.19
N LYS A 180 21.99 9.95 -3.58
CA LYS A 180 21.83 9.97 -2.12
C LYS A 180 21.01 8.76 -1.65
N THR A 181 19.93 8.43 -2.33
CA THR A 181 19.11 7.27 -2.01
C THR A 181 19.93 5.99 -2.15
N VAL A 182 20.67 5.85 -3.26
CA VAL A 182 21.50 4.67 -3.50
C VAL A 182 22.54 4.53 -2.37
N THR A 183 23.17 5.64 -1.96
CA THR A 183 24.14 5.62 -0.86
C THR A 183 23.49 5.13 0.44
N GLU A 184 22.30 5.64 0.74
CA GLU A 184 21.57 5.24 1.97
C GLU A 184 21.18 3.78 1.94
N LEU A 185 20.70 3.30 0.79
CA LEU A 185 20.31 1.90 0.65
C LEU A 185 21.54 0.98 0.80
N ASN A 186 22.65 1.34 0.16
CA ASN A 186 23.90 0.59 0.29
C ASN A 186 24.40 0.60 1.73
N GLY A 187 24.19 1.69 2.45
CA GLY A 187 24.60 1.80 3.85
C GLY A 187 23.92 0.81 4.76
N THR A 188 22.76 0.28 4.37
CA THR A 188 22.05 -0.70 5.22
C THR A 188 22.72 -2.07 5.22
N LEU A 189 23.74 -2.30 4.37
CA LEU A 189 24.39 -3.60 4.30
C LEU A 189 24.99 -4.01 5.65
N SER A 190 25.40 -3.05 6.48
CA SER A 190 25.97 -3.32 7.80
C SER A 190 24.92 -3.40 8.91
N GLN A 191 23.65 -3.32 8.57
CA GLN A 191 22.54 -3.32 9.54
C GLN A 191 21.76 -4.62 9.49
N PHE A 192 20.93 -4.84 10.49
CA PHE A 192 19.93 -5.88 10.48
C PHE A 192 18.58 -5.28 10.94
N PRO A 193 17.54 -5.40 10.11
CA PRO A 193 17.56 -5.94 8.72
C PRO A 193 18.17 -4.94 7.75
N ALA A 194 18.86 -5.46 6.76
CA ALA A 194 19.32 -4.66 5.64
C ALA A 194 18.20 -4.48 4.62
N SER A 195 18.36 -3.49 3.75
CA SER A 195 17.40 -3.27 2.67
C SER A 195 17.43 -4.40 1.66
N VAL A 196 16.25 -4.74 1.12
CA VAL A 196 16.15 -5.70 0.02
C VAL A 196 17.00 -5.28 -1.18
N TYR A 197 17.22 -3.99 -1.33
CA TYR A 197 18.06 -3.44 -2.40
C TYR A 197 19.47 -4.04 -2.35
N VAL A 198 20.03 -4.24 -1.17
CA VAL A 198 21.37 -4.82 -1.03
C VAL A 198 21.33 -6.34 -0.80
N LEU A 199 20.26 -6.85 -0.20
CA LEU A 199 20.14 -8.28 0.04
C LEU A 199 19.87 -9.06 -1.24
N HIS A 200 19.05 -8.51 -2.13
CA HIS A 200 18.63 -9.18 -3.35
C HIS A 200 18.69 -8.24 -4.55
N PRO A 201 19.90 -7.83 -4.94
CA PRO A 201 20.01 -6.93 -6.10
C PRO A 201 19.44 -7.55 -7.39
N GLU A 202 19.39 -8.89 -7.45
CA GLU A 202 18.83 -9.58 -8.60
C GLU A 202 17.32 -9.41 -8.74
N TRP A 203 16.63 -8.96 -7.67
CA TRP A 203 15.19 -8.70 -7.70
C TRP A 203 14.85 -7.27 -8.13
N ILE A 204 15.84 -6.37 -8.13
CA ILE A 204 15.61 -4.93 -8.22
C ILE A 204 15.52 -4.52 -9.69
N ARG A 205 14.50 -3.72 -9.99
CA ARG A 205 14.31 -3.09 -11.30
C ARG A 205 14.11 -1.61 -11.10
N THR A 206 14.21 -0.86 -12.19
CA THR A 206 13.89 0.56 -12.20
C THR A 206 12.61 0.75 -12.99
N SER A 207 11.64 1.43 -12.42
CA SER A 207 10.40 1.80 -13.09
C SER A 207 10.23 3.30 -12.94
N GLY A 208 10.36 4.02 -14.06
CA GLY A 208 10.45 5.47 -14.02
C GLY A 208 11.66 5.87 -13.17
N ASP A 209 11.43 6.70 -12.18
CA ASP A 209 12.48 7.17 -11.27
C ASP A 209 12.45 6.44 -9.91
N ARG A 210 11.97 5.21 -9.87
CA ARG A 210 11.85 4.44 -8.63
C ARG A 210 12.51 3.09 -8.77
N PHE A 211 13.07 2.59 -7.66
CA PHE A 211 13.45 1.19 -7.56
C PHE A 211 12.26 0.38 -7.09
N VAL A 212 12.02 -0.75 -7.76
CA VAL A 212 10.91 -1.64 -7.47
C VAL A 212 11.40 -3.09 -7.51
N LEU A 213 10.64 -3.97 -6.88
CA LEU A 213 10.85 -5.42 -7.00
C LEU A 213 10.20 -5.91 -8.28
N ASP A 214 10.82 -6.90 -8.93
CA ASP A 214 10.29 -7.53 -10.14
C ASP A 214 9.14 -8.48 -9.76
N PRO A 215 7.90 -8.17 -10.15
CA PRO A 215 6.77 -9.03 -9.75
C PRO A 215 6.78 -10.42 -10.37
N GLY A 216 7.59 -10.64 -11.40
CA GLY A 216 7.67 -11.93 -12.08
C GLY A 216 8.55 -12.96 -11.39
N ILE A 217 9.28 -12.55 -10.35
CA ILE A 217 10.17 -13.45 -9.63
C ILE A 217 9.41 -14.11 -8.47
N PRO A 218 9.29 -15.45 -8.46
CA PRO A 218 8.48 -16.10 -7.41
C PRO A 218 8.93 -15.80 -5.98
N GLU A 219 10.23 -15.69 -5.76
CA GLU A 219 10.76 -15.36 -4.43
C GLU A 219 10.34 -13.98 -3.96
N VAL A 220 10.11 -13.04 -4.90
CA VAL A 220 9.60 -11.71 -4.55
C VAL A 220 8.19 -11.83 -3.96
N ARG A 221 7.35 -12.68 -4.54
CA ARG A 221 6.00 -12.89 -3.99
C ARG A 221 6.05 -13.47 -2.58
N ASP A 222 6.96 -14.40 -2.36
CA ASP A 222 7.16 -14.97 -1.01
C ASP A 222 7.64 -13.90 -0.02
N TRP A 223 8.56 -13.05 -0.46
CA TRP A 223 9.10 -11.96 0.36
C TRP A 223 7.98 -11.01 0.80
N ILE A 224 7.17 -10.56 -0.16
CA ILE A 224 6.07 -9.64 0.13
C ILE A 224 5.06 -10.31 1.08
N THR A 225 4.73 -11.55 0.83
CA THR A 225 3.79 -12.30 1.66
C THR A 225 4.31 -12.42 3.10
N SER A 226 5.61 -12.67 3.27
CA SER A 226 6.18 -12.79 4.61
C SER A 226 6.15 -11.47 5.38
N ILE A 227 6.27 -10.34 4.67
CA ILE A 227 6.17 -9.01 5.30
C ILE A 227 4.74 -8.79 5.83
N VAL A 228 3.74 -9.11 5.01
CA VAL A 228 2.34 -9.00 5.44
C VAL A 228 2.08 -9.95 6.62
N ALA A 229 2.57 -11.18 6.52
CA ALA A 229 2.40 -12.18 7.59
C ALA A 229 2.98 -11.68 8.91
N GLU A 230 4.14 -11.03 8.87
CA GLU A 230 4.75 -10.49 10.08
C GLU A 230 3.81 -9.51 10.79
N VAL A 231 3.17 -8.63 10.04
CA VAL A 231 2.26 -7.65 10.63
C VAL A 231 1.00 -8.33 11.17
N VAL A 232 0.41 -9.24 10.40
CA VAL A 232 -0.83 -9.91 10.82
C VAL A 232 -0.59 -10.78 12.06
N GLU A 233 0.55 -11.43 12.14
CA GLU A 233 0.88 -12.26 13.30
C GLU A 233 1.11 -11.45 14.58
N ARG A 234 1.72 -10.27 14.45
CA ARG A 234 2.20 -9.52 15.61
C ARG A 234 1.27 -8.42 16.07
N TYR A 235 0.35 -7.95 15.22
CA TYR A 235 -0.46 -6.76 15.51
C TYR A 235 -1.93 -7.05 15.30
N PRO A 236 -2.80 -6.44 16.14
CA PRO A 236 -4.25 -6.60 15.97
C PRO A 236 -4.80 -5.65 14.92
N VAL A 237 -4.23 -5.67 13.71
CA VAL A 237 -4.77 -4.88 12.61
C VAL A 237 -6.14 -5.40 12.22
N ASP A 238 -7.02 -4.49 11.82
CA ASP A 238 -8.37 -4.87 11.40
C ASP A 238 -8.40 -5.27 9.94
N GLY A 239 -7.40 -4.85 9.18
CA GLY A 239 -7.28 -5.22 7.79
C GLY A 239 -5.90 -4.95 7.24
N VAL A 240 -5.70 -5.45 6.02
CA VAL A 240 -4.50 -5.23 5.20
C VAL A 240 -4.99 -4.67 3.87
N GLN A 241 -4.32 -3.64 3.37
CA GLN A 241 -4.67 -3.06 2.08
C GLN A 241 -3.43 -2.89 1.21
N PHE A 242 -3.54 -3.30 -0.06
CA PHE A 242 -2.58 -2.93 -1.10
C PHE A 242 -3.15 -1.75 -1.89
N ASP A 243 -2.26 -0.88 -2.38
CA ASP A 243 -2.67 0.29 -3.16
C ASP A 243 -2.80 -0.07 -4.66
N ASP A 244 -2.61 0.91 -5.52
CA ASP A 244 -2.81 0.74 -6.96
C ASP A 244 -1.51 0.46 -7.73
N TYR A 245 -0.39 0.30 -7.02
CA TYR A 245 0.92 0.15 -7.66
C TYR A 245 1.26 -1.34 -7.79
N PHE A 246 1.24 -1.81 -9.03
CA PHE A 246 1.59 -3.20 -9.34
C PHE A 246 2.80 -3.20 -10.28
N TYR A 247 2.62 -3.49 -11.56
CA TYR A 247 3.77 -3.51 -12.48
C TYR A 247 4.33 -2.13 -12.77
N THR A 248 3.47 -1.13 -12.89
CA THR A 248 3.91 0.22 -13.20
C THR A 248 3.39 1.19 -12.13
N GLU A 249 4.20 2.17 -11.79
CA GLU A 249 3.81 3.17 -10.79
C GLU A 249 3.25 4.44 -11.42
N THR A 250 3.62 4.69 -12.68
CA THR A 250 3.05 5.81 -13.44
C THR A 250 2.69 5.32 -14.83
N PRO A 251 1.60 5.86 -15.41
CA PRO A 251 1.25 5.46 -16.77
C PRO A 251 2.41 5.68 -17.73
N GLY A 252 2.69 4.69 -18.55
CA GLY A 252 3.76 4.74 -19.54
C GLY A 252 5.13 4.39 -19.01
N SER A 253 5.32 4.23 -17.72
CA SER A 253 6.61 3.77 -17.21
C SER A 253 6.82 2.31 -17.62
N LYS A 254 8.08 1.94 -17.80
CA LYS A 254 8.43 0.61 -18.29
C LYS A 254 9.23 -0.15 -17.24
N LEU A 255 9.03 -1.46 -17.23
CA LEU A 255 9.81 -2.36 -16.40
C LEU A 255 10.61 -3.28 -17.32
N ASN A 256 11.92 -3.37 -17.08
CA ASN A 256 12.78 -4.25 -17.88
C ASN A 256 12.75 -5.66 -17.26
N ASP A 257 11.81 -6.47 -17.70
CA ASP A 257 11.62 -7.83 -17.20
C ASP A 257 11.65 -8.89 -18.30
N ASN A 258 12.29 -8.58 -19.45
CA ASN A 258 12.37 -9.55 -20.54
C ASN A 258 13.07 -10.84 -20.11
N ARG A 259 14.15 -10.71 -19.35
CA ARG A 259 14.91 -11.87 -18.87
C ARG A 259 14.06 -12.71 -17.91
N THR A 260 13.29 -12.06 -17.06
CA THR A 260 12.38 -12.73 -16.13
C THR A 260 11.30 -13.48 -16.91
N PHE A 261 10.78 -12.85 -17.97
CA PHE A 261 9.79 -13.51 -18.81
C PHE A 261 10.38 -14.75 -19.50
N GLN A 262 11.60 -14.65 -20.01
CA GLN A 262 12.29 -15.81 -20.59
C GLN A 262 12.42 -16.95 -19.58
N GLN A 263 12.72 -16.60 -18.34
CA GLN A 263 12.96 -17.62 -17.29
C GLN A 263 11.67 -18.23 -16.77
N TYR A 264 10.62 -17.42 -16.55
CA TYR A 264 9.42 -17.86 -15.85
C TYR A 264 8.13 -17.77 -16.67
N GLY A 265 8.22 -17.34 -17.91
CA GLY A 265 7.03 -17.08 -18.71
C GLY A 265 6.55 -18.24 -19.56
N GLN A 266 7.02 -19.45 -19.33
CA GLN A 266 6.64 -20.62 -20.12
C GLN A 266 5.11 -20.80 -20.07
N GLY A 267 4.53 -21.04 -21.24
CA GLY A 267 3.10 -21.23 -21.36
C GLY A 267 2.35 -19.95 -21.69
N PHE A 268 3.03 -18.82 -21.70
CA PHE A 268 2.40 -17.53 -22.04
C PHE A 268 2.96 -17.02 -23.36
N ALA A 269 2.06 -16.84 -24.35
CA ALA A 269 2.44 -16.22 -25.62
C ALA A 269 2.64 -14.72 -25.47
N ALA A 270 1.82 -14.07 -24.64
CA ALA A 270 1.89 -12.63 -24.43
C ALA A 270 2.44 -12.31 -23.05
N LYS A 271 3.45 -11.44 -23.04
CA LYS A 271 4.06 -10.98 -21.78
C LYS A 271 3.04 -10.30 -20.87
N ALA A 272 2.09 -9.55 -21.44
CA ALA A 272 1.08 -8.87 -20.67
C ALA A 272 0.22 -9.86 -19.86
N ASP A 273 -0.14 -11.00 -20.45
CA ASP A 273 -0.92 -12.02 -19.75
C ASP A 273 -0.11 -12.65 -18.62
N TRP A 274 1.18 -12.88 -18.85
CA TRP A 274 2.08 -13.38 -17.82
C TRP A 274 2.21 -12.39 -16.65
N ARG A 275 2.32 -11.10 -16.97
CA ARG A 275 2.40 -10.08 -15.92
C ARG A 275 1.13 -10.09 -15.06
N ARG A 276 -0.03 -10.16 -15.68
CA ARG A 276 -1.30 -10.21 -14.93
C ARG A 276 -1.40 -11.48 -14.09
N HIS A 277 -0.89 -12.57 -14.61
CA HIS A 277 -0.81 -13.82 -13.83
C HIS A 277 0.06 -13.64 -12.58
N ASN A 278 1.17 -12.94 -12.69
CA ASN A 278 2.08 -12.72 -11.56
C ASN A 278 1.44 -11.89 -10.45
N THR A 279 0.70 -10.84 -10.79
CA THR A 279 0.00 -10.06 -9.77
C THR A 279 -1.14 -10.86 -9.16
N GLN A 280 -1.84 -11.66 -9.97
CA GLN A 280 -2.87 -12.58 -9.48
C GLN A 280 -2.29 -13.54 -8.44
N LEU A 281 -1.13 -14.14 -8.72
CA LEU A 281 -0.49 -15.07 -7.79
C LEU A 281 -0.16 -14.40 -6.46
N LEU A 282 0.31 -13.16 -6.48
CA LEU A 282 0.58 -12.45 -5.25
C LEU A 282 -0.71 -12.24 -4.44
N ILE A 283 -1.75 -11.76 -5.08
CA ILE A 283 -3.01 -11.48 -4.39
C ILE A 283 -3.58 -12.76 -3.78
N GLU A 284 -3.58 -13.83 -4.55
CA GLU A 284 -4.08 -15.13 -4.08
C GLU A 284 -3.26 -15.63 -2.89
N GLN A 285 -1.94 -15.55 -2.98
CA GLN A 285 -1.04 -16.00 -1.93
C GLN A 285 -1.21 -15.20 -0.64
N VAL A 286 -1.29 -13.88 -0.75
CA VAL A 286 -1.47 -13.00 0.41
C VAL A 286 -2.84 -13.25 1.05
N SER A 287 -3.89 -13.36 0.23
CA SER A 287 -5.24 -13.64 0.71
C SER A 287 -5.27 -14.93 1.54
N ARG A 288 -4.71 -16.00 0.98
CA ARG A 288 -4.68 -17.29 1.65
C ARG A 288 -3.88 -17.24 2.96
N THR A 289 -2.75 -16.56 2.94
CA THR A 289 -1.88 -16.44 4.11
C THR A 289 -2.59 -15.68 5.24
N ILE A 290 -3.24 -14.57 4.92
CA ILE A 290 -3.97 -13.80 5.93
C ILE A 290 -5.06 -14.67 6.56
N LYS A 291 -5.83 -15.39 5.74
CA LYS A 291 -6.94 -16.21 6.25
C LYS A 291 -6.45 -17.33 7.15
N GLN A 292 -5.28 -17.91 6.83
CA GLN A 292 -4.68 -18.94 7.68
C GLN A 292 -4.23 -18.37 9.02
N LEU A 293 -3.68 -17.15 9.01
CA LEU A 293 -3.15 -16.53 10.24
C LEU A 293 -4.25 -15.96 11.12
N ASN A 294 -5.22 -15.27 10.52
CA ASN A 294 -6.30 -14.65 11.28
C ASN A 294 -7.45 -14.33 10.33
N PRO A 295 -8.49 -15.20 10.29
CA PRO A 295 -9.61 -14.97 9.36
C PRO A 295 -10.43 -13.70 9.67
N ALA A 296 -10.26 -13.10 10.83
CA ALA A 296 -10.96 -11.84 11.15
C ALA A 296 -10.32 -10.63 10.46
N VAL A 297 -9.06 -10.75 10.01
CA VAL A 297 -8.38 -9.64 9.34
C VAL A 297 -8.85 -9.57 7.90
N GLU A 298 -9.37 -8.40 7.51
CA GLU A 298 -9.83 -8.18 6.14
C GLU A 298 -8.66 -7.90 5.22
N PHE A 299 -8.76 -8.38 3.97
CA PHE A 299 -7.78 -8.07 2.93
C PHE A 299 -8.48 -7.35 1.80
N GLY A 300 -7.95 -6.20 1.40
CA GLY A 300 -8.49 -5.43 0.30
C GLY A 300 -7.42 -4.79 -0.53
N VAL A 301 -7.86 -4.27 -1.66
CA VAL A 301 -7.00 -3.56 -2.62
C VAL A 301 -7.69 -2.25 -2.98
N SER A 302 -6.90 -1.19 -3.13
CA SER A 302 -7.40 0.09 -3.62
C SER A 302 -6.81 0.35 -5.01
N PRO A 303 -7.46 -0.15 -6.07
CA PRO A 303 -6.90 -0.04 -7.42
C PRO A 303 -7.30 1.27 -8.09
N ALA A 304 -6.75 1.49 -9.28
CA ALA A 304 -7.25 2.52 -10.18
C ALA A 304 -8.76 2.34 -10.38
N GLY A 305 -9.47 3.46 -10.51
CA GLY A 305 -10.92 3.44 -10.63
C GLY A 305 -11.44 2.77 -11.89
N VAL A 306 -10.62 2.73 -12.95
CA VAL A 306 -10.99 2.07 -14.21
C VAL A 306 -10.31 0.71 -14.26
N TRP A 307 -11.10 -0.38 -14.32
CA TRP A 307 -10.55 -1.70 -14.58
C TRP A 307 -10.14 -1.81 -16.04
N ARG A 308 -11.07 -1.61 -16.96
CA ARG A 308 -10.87 -1.52 -18.42
C ARG A 308 -11.92 -0.59 -18.98
N ASN A 309 -11.56 0.07 -20.08
CA ASN A 309 -12.53 0.86 -20.85
C ASN A 309 -13.35 -0.05 -21.75
N ARG A 310 -14.62 0.27 -21.92
CA ARG A 310 -15.52 -0.53 -22.76
C ARG A 310 -15.01 -0.67 -24.19
N SER A 311 -14.29 0.32 -24.68
CA SER A 311 -13.70 0.26 -26.03
C SER A 311 -12.69 -0.87 -26.17
N HIS A 312 -12.09 -1.34 -25.08
CA HIS A 312 -11.12 -2.43 -25.12
C HIS A 312 -11.71 -3.76 -24.64
N ASP A 313 -12.81 -3.73 -23.92
CA ASP A 313 -13.45 -4.94 -23.40
C ASP A 313 -14.94 -4.63 -23.16
N PRO A 314 -15.85 -5.38 -23.78
CA PRO A 314 -17.29 -5.09 -23.59
C PRO A 314 -17.75 -5.11 -22.13
N SER A 315 -17.02 -5.82 -21.26
CA SER A 315 -17.32 -5.83 -19.82
C SER A 315 -16.81 -4.61 -19.09
N GLY A 316 -16.05 -3.75 -19.75
CA GLY A 316 -15.45 -2.57 -19.14
C GLY A 316 -16.45 -1.45 -18.89
N SER A 317 -15.96 -0.40 -18.25
CA SER A 317 -16.77 0.79 -17.97
C SER A 317 -16.81 1.71 -19.18
N ASP A 318 -17.85 2.54 -19.25
CA ASP A 318 -18.00 3.55 -20.29
C ASP A 318 -17.12 4.75 -19.95
N THR A 319 -15.82 4.57 -20.14
CA THR A 319 -14.79 5.52 -19.75
C THR A 319 -13.66 5.57 -20.79
N ARG A 320 -12.80 6.56 -20.65
CA ARG A 320 -11.57 6.72 -21.44
C ARG A 320 -10.43 7.10 -20.50
N GLY A 321 -10.05 6.19 -19.63
CA GLY A 321 -9.04 6.46 -18.61
C GLY A 321 -7.95 5.39 -18.58
N ALA A 322 -6.91 5.68 -17.81
CA ALA A 322 -5.85 4.69 -17.57
C ALA A 322 -6.45 3.52 -16.79
N ALA A 323 -6.27 2.32 -17.32
CA ALA A 323 -6.96 1.13 -16.82
C ALA A 323 -5.97 0.21 -16.11
N ALA A 324 -6.39 -0.31 -14.96
CA ALA A 324 -5.54 -1.19 -14.15
C ALA A 324 -5.11 -2.44 -14.93
N TYR A 325 -6.04 -3.06 -15.64
CA TYR A 325 -5.77 -4.27 -16.40
C TYR A 325 -4.70 -4.04 -17.46
N ASP A 326 -4.82 -2.93 -18.20
CA ASP A 326 -3.98 -2.68 -19.36
C ASP A 326 -2.66 -2.02 -18.99
N GLU A 327 -2.61 -1.20 -17.94
CA GLU A 327 -1.44 -0.39 -17.64
C GLU A 327 -0.68 -0.83 -16.39
N SER A 328 -1.38 -1.40 -15.41
CA SER A 328 -0.73 -1.90 -14.19
C SER A 328 -0.63 -3.41 -14.17
N TYR A 329 -1.20 -4.07 -15.18
CA TYR A 329 -1.24 -5.52 -15.29
C TYR A 329 -1.87 -6.14 -14.05
N ALA A 330 -2.97 -5.53 -13.62
CA ALA A 330 -3.71 -5.91 -12.43
C ALA A 330 -5.17 -6.16 -12.83
N ASP A 331 -5.56 -7.44 -12.83
CA ASP A 331 -6.93 -7.82 -13.20
C ASP A 331 -7.79 -7.79 -11.94
N THR A 332 -8.07 -6.59 -11.48
CA THR A 332 -8.75 -6.36 -10.20
C THR A 332 -10.18 -6.91 -10.19
N ARG A 333 -10.84 -6.92 -11.34
CA ARG A 333 -12.16 -7.53 -11.47
C ARG A 333 -12.10 -9.03 -11.19
N LEU A 334 -11.10 -9.72 -11.75
CA LEU A 334 -10.90 -11.14 -11.51
C LEU A 334 -10.70 -11.44 -10.02
N TRP A 335 -9.92 -10.61 -9.32
CA TRP A 335 -9.64 -10.84 -7.90
C TRP A 335 -10.92 -10.80 -7.07
N VAL A 336 -11.84 -9.91 -7.42
CA VAL A 336 -13.17 -9.84 -6.79
C VAL A 336 -13.96 -11.11 -7.12
N GLN A 337 -14.00 -11.48 -8.39
CA GLN A 337 -14.77 -12.64 -8.85
C GLN A 337 -14.29 -13.94 -8.21
N GLN A 338 -12.99 -14.05 -7.97
CA GLN A 338 -12.41 -15.26 -7.37
C GLN A 338 -12.57 -15.31 -5.84
N GLY A 339 -13.06 -14.24 -5.24
CA GLY A 339 -13.28 -14.21 -3.80
C GLY A 339 -12.01 -14.05 -2.98
N TRP A 340 -10.93 -13.54 -3.57
CA TRP A 340 -9.66 -13.36 -2.85
C TRP A 340 -9.66 -12.10 -1.98
N LEU A 341 -10.59 -11.18 -2.21
CA LEU A 341 -10.62 -9.90 -1.51
C LEU A 341 -11.85 -9.81 -0.60
N ASP A 342 -11.65 -9.35 0.61
CA ASP A 342 -12.78 -9.01 1.49
C ASP A 342 -13.41 -7.69 1.09
N TYR A 343 -12.61 -6.77 0.55
CA TYR A 343 -13.15 -5.51 0.00
C TYR A 343 -12.29 -5.03 -1.15
N ILE A 344 -12.89 -4.14 -1.94
CA ILE A 344 -12.18 -3.41 -2.96
C ILE A 344 -12.55 -1.93 -2.82
N ALA A 345 -11.54 -1.06 -2.97
CA ALA A 345 -11.71 0.38 -2.74
C ALA A 345 -11.18 1.15 -3.94
N PRO A 346 -11.89 1.10 -5.07
CA PRO A 346 -11.41 1.78 -6.28
C PRO A 346 -11.30 3.29 -6.08
N GLN A 347 -10.28 3.88 -6.66
CA GLN A 347 -9.97 5.30 -6.55
C GLN A 347 -10.74 6.04 -7.64
N ILE A 348 -11.93 6.55 -7.31
CA ILE A 348 -12.79 7.22 -8.28
C ILE A 348 -12.64 8.73 -8.06
N TYR A 349 -11.51 9.26 -8.51
CA TYR A 349 -11.06 10.61 -8.18
C TYR A 349 -11.48 11.62 -9.25
N TRP A 350 -12.71 11.55 -9.71
CA TRP A 350 -13.26 12.44 -10.73
C TRP A 350 -14.66 12.90 -10.33
N PRO A 351 -15.06 14.10 -10.78
CA PRO A 351 -16.43 14.53 -10.51
C PRO A 351 -17.43 13.85 -11.45
N PHE A 352 -18.71 14.00 -11.14
CA PHE A 352 -19.78 13.49 -12.02
C PHE A 352 -19.65 14.05 -13.44
N ALA A 353 -19.19 15.28 -13.59
CA ALA A 353 -19.14 15.93 -14.89
C ALA A 353 -17.92 15.60 -15.72
N ARG A 354 -16.99 14.77 -15.21
CA ARG A 354 -15.80 14.39 -15.98
C ARG A 354 -16.18 13.32 -17.00
N ASP A 355 -16.41 13.74 -18.23
CA ASP A 355 -16.95 12.86 -19.26
C ASP A 355 -16.12 11.59 -19.48
N ALA A 356 -14.81 11.72 -19.43
CA ALA A 356 -13.91 10.57 -19.66
C ALA A 356 -13.96 9.55 -18.52
N ALA A 357 -14.40 9.94 -17.33
CA ALA A 357 -14.37 9.05 -16.16
C ALA A 357 -15.40 9.55 -15.14
N ARG A 358 -16.68 9.45 -15.48
CA ARG A 358 -17.76 9.94 -14.62
C ARG A 358 -17.81 9.15 -13.33
N TYR A 359 -17.91 9.87 -12.22
CA TYR A 359 -17.96 9.24 -10.90
C TYR A 359 -19.11 8.22 -10.80
N ASP A 360 -20.31 8.62 -11.23
CA ASP A 360 -21.47 7.73 -11.12
C ASP A 360 -21.34 6.50 -12.01
N VAL A 361 -20.80 6.66 -13.20
CA VAL A 361 -20.59 5.53 -14.11
C VAL A 361 -19.67 4.49 -13.47
N LEU A 362 -18.55 4.95 -12.90
CA LEU A 362 -17.58 4.05 -12.29
C LEU A 362 -18.10 3.42 -11.00
N ALA A 363 -18.77 4.21 -10.14
CA ALA A 363 -19.31 3.67 -8.89
C ALA A 363 -20.34 2.57 -9.18
N LYS A 364 -21.21 2.80 -10.16
CA LYS A 364 -22.22 1.81 -10.54
C LYS A 364 -21.60 0.59 -11.20
N TRP A 365 -20.53 0.79 -11.98
CA TRP A 365 -19.83 -0.33 -12.61
C TRP A 365 -19.25 -1.26 -11.54
N TRP A 366 -18.59 -0.70 -10.53
CA TRP A 366 -18.03 -1.52 -9.45
C TRP A 366 -19.11 -2.16 -8.60
N ALA A 367 -20.24 -1.46 -8.40
CA ALA A 367 -21.37 -2.05 -7.67
C ALA A 367 -21.88 -3.32 -8.36
N GLU A 368 -21.94 -3.32 -9.70
CA GLU A 368 -22.33 -4.51 -10.44
C GLU A 368 -21.29 -5.62 -10.32
N VAL A 369 -20.02 -5.28 -10.32
CA VAL A 369 -18.95 -6.28 -10.18
C VAL A 369 -19.03 -7.01 -8.84
N VAL A 370 -19.23 -6.29 -7.75
CA VAL A 370 -19.24 -6.91 -6.42
C VAL A 370 -20.57 -7.59 -6.10
N LYS A 371 -21.65 -7.24 -6.77
CA LYS A 371 -22.99 -7.66 -6.41
C LYS A 371 -23.14 -9.17 -6.22
N PRO A 372 -22.61 -10.04 -7.12
CA PRO A 372 -22.74 -11.48 -6.93
C PRO A 372 -21.70 -12.10 -5.99
N THR A 373 -20.90 -11.27 -5.30
CA THR A 373 -19.74 -11.74 -4.53
C THR A 373 -19.87 -11.33 -3.06
N HIS A 374 -18.97 -11.86 -2.23
CA HIS A 374 -18.90 -11.45 -0.84
C HIS A 374 -18.02 -10.20 -0.64
N THR A 375 -17.36 -9.71 -1.69
CA THR A 375 -16.44 -8.56 -1.58
C THR A 375 -17.23 -7.28 -1.32
N ARG A 376 -16.84 -6.55 -0.28
CA ARG A 376 -17.42 -5.25 0.01
C ARG A 376 -16.82 -4.19 -0.90
N LEU A 377 -17.60 -3.16 -1.21
CA LEU A 377 -17.16 -2.06 -2.06
C LEU A 377 -17.11 -0.78 -1.24
N TYR A 378 -15.93 -0.17 -1.19
CA TYR A 378 -15.74 1.17 -0.64
C TYR A 378 -15.26 2.06 -1.77
N ILE A 379 -15.77 3.30 -1.86
CA ILE A 379 -15.37 4.19 -2.95
C ILE A 379 -14.34 5.19 -2.41
N GLY A 380 -13.17 5.24 -3.06
CA GLY A 380 -12.18 6.26 -2.79
C GLY A 380 -12.57 7.59 -3.42
N VAL A 381 -12.55 8.66 -2.63
CA VAL A 381 -12.98 10.00 -3.02
C VAL A 381 -11.78 10.95 -2.94
N ALA A 382 -11.71 11.87 -3.91
CA ALA A 382 -10.56 12.79 -4.05
C ALA A 382 -10.72 14.02 -3.18
N LEU A 383 -10.51 13.88 -1.89
CA LEU A 383 -10.55 15.03 -0.99
C LEU A 383 -9.54 16.10 -1.39
N TYR A 384 -8.40 15.68 -1.97
CA TYR A 384 -7.34 16.61 -2.37
C TYR A 384 -7.75 17.55 -3.49
N LYS A 385 -8.85 17.26 -4.19
CA LYS A 385 -9.36 18.14 -5.25
C LYS A 385 -10.39 19.14 -4.72
N VAL A 386 -10.96 18.89 -3.56
CA VAL A 386 -12.05 19.69 -3.02
C VAL A 386 -11.56 21.10 -2.72
N GLY A 387 -12.26 22.09 -3.28
CA GLY A 387 -11.91 23.48 -3.09
C GLY A 387 -10.74 23.96 -3.94
N GLU A 388 -10.18 23.10 -4.79
CA GLU A 388 -9.04 23.45 -5.63
C GLU A 388 -9.49 23.97 -6.99
N PRO A 389 -8.92 25.08 -7.46
CA PRO A 389 -9.24 25.55 -8.82
C PRO A 389 -8.75 24.55 -9.85
N SER A 390 -9.59 24.29 -10.84
CA SER A 390 -9.25 23.38 -11.93
C SER A 390 -10.02 23.77 -13.17
N LYS A 391 -9.33 23.96 -14.29
CA LYS A 391 -9.98 24.25 -15.56
C LYS A 391 -10.74 23.03 -16.09
N SER A 392 -10.16 21.85 -15.91
CA SER A 392 -10.76 20.61 -16.43
C SER A 392 -11.86 20.04 -15.53
N GLU A 393 -11.86 20.42 -14.25
CA GLU A 393 -12.83 19.92 -13.28
C GLU A 393 -13.32 21.07 -12.39
N PRO A 394 -14.02 22.05 -12.96
CA PRO A 394 -14.40 23.25 -12.18
C PRO A 394 -15.38 22.98 -11.05
N ASP A 395 -16.08 21.84 -11.06
CA ASP A 395 -17.05 21.51 -10.03
C ASP A 395 -16.44 21.45 -8.63
N TRP A 396 -15.14 21.10 -8.54
CA TRP A 396 -14.47 21.02 -7.25
C TRP A 396 -14.33 22.38 -6.56
N MET A 397 -14.52 23.47 -7.29
CA MET A 397 -14.40 24.84 -6.72
C MET A 397 -15.75 25.44 -6.31
N ILE A 398 -16.85 24.93 -6.84
CA ILE A 398 -18.17 25.52 -6.59
C ILE A 398 -18.51 25.36 -5.10
N SER A 399 -18.76 26.48 -4.43
CA SER A 399 -19.10 26.51 -3.00
C SER A 399 -18.14 25.64 -2.17
N GLY A 400 -16.85 25.81 -2.42
CA GLY A 400 -15.81 25.08 -1.70
C GLY A 400 -15.79 23.58 -1.98
N GLY A 401 -16.46 23.16 -3.06
CA GLY A 401 -16.51 21.75 -3.44
C GLY A 401 -17.61 20.95 -2.73
N VAL A 402 -18.40 21.61 -1.88
CA VAL A 402 -19.43 20.91 -1.10
C VAL A 402 -20.49 20.26 -1.98
N PRO A 403 -21.04 20.91 -3.02
CA PRO A 403 -22.07 20.24 -3.85
C PRO A 403 -21.55 18.97 -4.52
N GLU A 404 -20.32 18.97 -5.03
CA GLU A 404 -19.77 17.77 -5.67
C GLU A 404 -19.55 16.67 -4.64
N LEU A 405 -18.96 17.02 -3.50
CA LEU A 405 -18.74 16.04 -2.44
C LEU A 405 -20.07 15.45 -1.96
N LYS A 406 -21.08 16.31 -1.72
CA LYS A 406 -22.40 15.85 -1.32
C LYS A 406 -22.99 14.88 -2.32
N LYS A 407 -22.87 15.20 -3.61
CA LYS A 407 -23.39 14.35 -4.69
C LYS A 407 -22.73 12.96 -4.64
N GLN A 408 -21.41 12.92 -4.43
CA GLN A 408 -20.69 11.66 -4.37
C GLN A 408 -21.09 10.83 -3.14
N LEU A 409 -21.19 11.49 -1.98
CA LEU A 409 -21.59 10.80 -0.76
C LEU A 409 -23.04 10.33 -0.82
N ASP A 410 -23.93 11.14 -1.40
CA ASP A 410 -25.33 10.74 -1.59
C ASP A 410 -25.41 9.47 -2.43
N LEU A 411 -24.67 9.41 -3.54
CA LEU A 411 -24.65 8.21 -4.37
C LEU A 411 -24.13 7.00 -3.61
N ASN A 412 -22.98 7.17 -2.94
CA ASN A 412 -22.38 6.06 -2.19
C ASN A 412 -23.35 5.50 -1.16
N GLU A 413 -24.04 6.39 -0.43
CA GLU A 413 -24.90 5.97 0.69
C GLU A 413 -26.27 5.48 0.22
N SER A 414 -26.63 5.74 -1.03
CA SER A 414 -27.91 5.30 -1.59
C SER A 414 -27.85 3.91 -2.21
N MET A 415 -26.65 3.41 -2.52
CA MET A 415 -26.53 2.12 -3.22
C MET A 415 -26.15 1.04 -2.21
N PRO A 416 -26.97 -0.03 -2.13
CA PRO A 416 -26.70 -1.06 -1.10
C PRO A 416 -25.37 -1.79 -1.30
N GLN A 417 -24.85 -1.86 -2.52
CA GLN A 417 -23.57 -2.53 -2.77
C GLN A 417 -22.39 -1.71 -2.29
N ILE A 418 -22.56 -0.38 -2.13
CA ILE A 418 -21.47 0.49 -1.68
C ILE A 418 -21.55 0.60 -0.17
N GLN A 419 -20.55 0.04 0.51
CA GLN A 419 -20.57 -0.09 1.96
C GLN A 419 -19.56 0.83 2.64
N GLY A 420 -19.12 1.85 1.93
CA GLY A 420 -18.24 2.83 2.54
C GLY A 420 -17.63 3.81 1.58
N THR A 421 -17.03 4.83 2.17
CA THR A 421 -16.33 5.92 1.49
C THR A 421 -14.99 6.12 2.18
N ILE A 422 -13.94 6.29 1.40
CA ILE A 422 -12.61 6.56 1.95
C ILE A 422 -12.08 7.83 1.32
N LEU A 423 -11.69 8.79 2.14
CA LEU A 423 -11.22 10.10 1.68
C LEU A 423 -9.71 10.08 1.47
N PHE A 424 -9.25 10.51 0.32
CA PHE A 424 -7.82 10.62 0.04
C PHE A 424 -7.42 12.09 0.06
N ARG A 425 -6.70 12.59 1.03
CA ARG A 425 -6.06 11.94 2.16
C ARG A 425 -6.14 12.86 3.39
N GLU A 426 -5.68 12.40 4.53
CA GLU A 426 -5.94 13.00 5.84
C GLU A 426 -5.54 14.47 5.94
N ASN A 427 -4.35 14.83 5.46
CA ASN A 427 -3.88 16.21 5.64
C ASN A 427 -4.76 17.23 4.93
N TYR A 428 -5.52 16.82 3.91
CA TYR A 428 -6.44 17.74 3.24
C TYR A 428 -7.65 18.12 4.10
N LEU A 429 -7.88 17.39 5.19
CA LEU A 429 -8.88 17.85 6.17
C LEU A 429 -8.44 19.13 6.90
N ASN A 430 -7.14 19.43 6.86
CA ASN A 430 -6.57 20.53 7.63
C ASN A 430 -6.16 21.72 6.75
N GLN A 431 -6.56 21.74 5.49
CA GLN A 431 -6.18 22.80 4.55
C GLN A 431 -7.25 23.89 4.48
N PRO A 432 -6.87 25.15 4.20
CA PRO A 432 -7.87 26.23 4.14
C PRO A 432 -8.95 25.99 3.10
N GLN A 433 -8.59 25.47 1.91
CA GLN A 433 -9.53 25.33 0.81
C GLN A 433 -10.59 24.25 1.05
N THR A 434 -10.36 23.33 1.98
CA THR A 434 -11.33 22.25 2.26
C THR A 434 -12.24 22.55 3.45
N GLN A 435 -12.12 23.71 4.10
CA GLN A 435 -12.81 23.90 5.38
C GLN A 435 -14.33 23.94 5.25
N GLN A 436 -14.88 24.45 4.14
CA GLN A 436 -16.33 24.33 3.94
C GLN A 436 -16.76 22.88 3.87
N ALA A 437 -15.98 22.05 3.14
CA ALA A 437 -16.27 20.62 3.01
C ALA A 437 -16.10 19.89 4.33
N VAL A 438 -15.09 20.27 5.12
CA VAL A 438 -14.88 19.65 6.45
C VAL A 438 -16.06 19.95 7.36
N ASN A 439 -16.54 21.19 7.36
CA ASN A 439 -17.72 21.55 8.14
C ASN A 439 -18.95 20.76 7.68
N TYR A 440 -19.09 20.57 6.38
CA TYR A 440 -20.17 19.77 5.82
C TYR A 440 -20.08 18.31 6.32
N LEU A 441 -18.88 17.71 6.26
CA LEU A 441 -18.66 16.34 6.72
C LEU A 441 -18.98 16.20 8.21
N LYS A 442 -18.58 17.18 9.00
CA LYS A 442 -18.85 17.18 10.44
C LYS A 442 -20.35 17.13 10.71
N GLY A 443 -21.12 17.93 9.96
CA GLY A 443 -22.58 17.90 10.08
C GLY A 443 -23.21 16.61 9.58
N ARG A 444 -22.60 15.98 8.58
CA ARG A 444 -23.17 14.79 7.96
C ARG A 444 -22.80 13.51 8.71
N TRP A 445 -21.54 13.39 9.11
CA TRP A 445 -21.00 12.15 9.70
C TRP A 445 -20.73 12.28 11.20
N GLY A 446 -20.49 13.47 11.70
CA GLY A 446 -20.03 13.69 13.06
C GLY A 446 -21.10 13.54 14.13
N GLY A 447 -22.36 13.49 13.76
CA GLY A 447 -23.54 13.20 14.57
C GLY A 447 -23.68 13.96 15.87
#